data_471973709d0d6ca59ff13e9909be1c2e
#
_entry.id   471973709d0d6ca59ff13e9909be1c2e
#
_cell.length_a   1.000
_cell.length_b   1.000
_cell.length_c   1.000
_cell.angle_alpha   90.00
_cell.angle_beta   90.00
_cell.angle_gamma   90.00
#
_symmetry.space_group_name_H-M   'P 1'
#
loop_
_entity.id
_entity.type
_entity.pdbx_description
1 polymer ?
#
loop_
_entity_poly.entity_id
_entity_poly.type
_entity_poly.pdbx_seq_one_letter_code
_entity_poly.pdbx_strand_id
1 'polypeptide(L)'
;MNPVWANEIYIGTSATSATPPVWTYEKLCKGIESVSFASNEQNQQYYFLCGNGFAHNEVTGAAPALTISGRRIKGDAAQDYVASKQFALGTDRNTSVKIVTAEGKQIICDATIGDVVTFGGNTLDVNSFSCVIYLNGEPTVTDVT
;
A
#
# COMPACT_ATOMS: atom_id res chain seq x y z
N MET A 1 0.57 9.35 21.06
CA MET A 1 0.34 8.12 20.29
C MET A 1 -0.86 8.30 19.38
N ASN A 2 -0.70 7.98 18.11
CA ASN A 2 -1.76 8.14 17.13
C ASN A 2 -2.42 6.81 16.82
N PRO A 3 -3.76 6.74 16.81
CA PRO A 3 -4.43 5.50 16.46
C PRO A 3 -4.37 5.22 14.96
N VAL A 4 -4.49 3.96 14.58
CA VAL A 4 -4.42 3.55 13.17
C VAL A 4 -5.51 4.21 12.32
N TRP A 5 -6.70 4.43 12.88
CA TRP A 5 -7.80 5.03 12.13
C TRP A 5 -7.54 6.49 11.72
N ALA A 6 -6.54 7.14 12.33
CA ALA A 6 -6.16 8.50 11.94
C ALA A 6 -5.31 8.56 10.66
N ASN A 7 -4.84 7.42 10.17
CA ASN A 7 -4.17 7.34 8.88
C ASN A 7 -5.19 7.30 7.75
N GLU A 8 -4.85 7.90 6.62
CA GLU A 8 -5.71 7.91 5.44
C GLU A 8 -4.99 7.26 4.26
N ILE A 9 -5.70 6.37 3.57
CA ILE A 9 -5.16 5.66 2.42
C ILE A 9 -6.05 5.95 1.23
N TYR A 10 -5.43 6.41 0.14
CA TYR A 10 -6.12 6.73 -1.11
C TYR A 10 -5.55 5.88 -2.22
N ILE A 11 -6.43 5.37 -3.08
CA ILE A 11 -6.03 4.62 -4.27
C ILE A 11 -6.33 5.48 -5.51
N GLY A 12 -5.42 5.48 -6.47
CA GLY A 12 -5.64 6.17 -7.73
C GLY A 12 -6.58 5.38 -8.61
N THR A 13 -7.74 5.94 -8.93
CA THR A 13 -8.76 5.25 -9.73
C THR A 13 -8.74 5.64 -11.19
N SER A 14 -8.17 6.78 -11.52
CA SER A 14 -7.99 7.20 -12.90
C SER A 14 -6.82 8.16 -13.01
N ALA A 15 -6.19 8.18 -14.19
CA ALA A 15 -5.07 9.07 -14.46
C ALA A 15 -5.30 9.82 -15.76
N THR A 16 -4.78 11.04 -15.84
CA THR A 16 -4.78 11.80 -17.09
C THR A 16 -3.71 11.26 -18.04
N SER A 17 -3.82 11.60 -19.32
CA SER A 17 -2.82 11.25 -20.31
C SER A 17 -1.59 12.17 -20.29
N ALA A 18 -1.54 13.12 -19.35
CA ALA A 18 -0.42 14.04 -19.20
C ALA A 18 0.84 13.32 -18.75
N THR A 19 2.01 13.94 -18.94
CA THR A 19 3.30 13.41 -18.50
C THR A 19 3.96 14.42 -17.57
N PRO A 20 4.09 14.15 -16.23
CA PRO A 20 3.60 12.95 -15.52
C PRO A 20 2.08 12.91 -15.38
N PRO A 21 1.48 11.73 -15.25
CA PRO A 21 0.03 11.63 -15.12
C PRO A 21 -0.45 12.21 -13.79
N VAL A 22 -1.64 12.81 -13.84
CA VAL A 22 -2.32 13.31 -12.65
C VAL A 22 -3.40 12.28 -12.28
N TRP A 23 -3.31 11.76 -11.06
CA TRP A 23 -4.23 10.74 -10.57
C TRP A 23 -5.40 11.34 -9.82
N THR A 24 -6.57 10.74 -10.02
CA THR A 24 -7.74 10.98 -9.18
C THR A 24 -7.77 9.92 -8.10
N TYR A 25 -7.76 10.34 -6.84
CA TYR A 25 -7.68 9.43 -5.70
C TYR A 25 -9.03 9.27 -5.02
N GLU A 26 -9.33 8.04 -4.64
CA GLU A 26 -10.50 7.71 -3.83
C GLU A 26 -10.03 7.13 -2.50
N LYS A 27 -10.65 7.57 -1.41
CA LYS A 27 -10.26 7.13 -0.08
C LYS A 27 -10.70 5.69 0.18
N LEU A 28 -9.78 4.86 0.60
CA LEU A 28 -10.02 3.47 0.96
C LEU A 28 -10.14 3.37 2.47
N CYS A 29 -11.35 3.47 2.98
CA CYS A 29 -11.58 3.41 4.43
C CYS A 29 -12.82 2.61 4.81
N LYS A 30 -13.85 2.64 3.98
CA LYS A 30 -15.14 2.03 4.31
C LYS A 30 -15.01 0.51 4.34
N GLY A 31 -15.36 -0.09 5.47
CA GLY A 31 -15.24 -1.53 5.66
C GLY A 31 -13.85 -2.05 5.98
N ILE A 32 -12.85 -1.19 5.98
CA ILE A 32 -11.46 -1.59 6.25
C ILE A 32 -11.24 -1.70 7.75
N GLU A 33 -10.76 -2.87 8.18
CA GLU A 33 -10.56 -3.18 9.60
C GLU A 33 -9.11 -3.20 10.03
N SER A 34 -8.19 -3.48 9.10
CA SER A 34 -6.78 -3.67 9.43
C SER A 34 -5.89 -3.18 8.30
N VAL A 35 -4.80 -2.53 8.67
CA VAL A 35 -3.77 -2.05 7.75
C VAL A 35 -2.42 -2.44 8.32
N SER A 36 -1.57 -3.06 7.48
CA SER A 36 -0.23 -3.49 7.88
C SER A 36 0.77 -3.08 6.83
N PHE A 37 1.89 -2.53 7.27
CA PHE A 37 2.98 -2.10 6.39
C PHE A 37 4.21 -2.96 6.62
N ALA A 38 4.84 -3.41 5.54
CA ALA A 38 6.09 -4.15 5.58
C ALA A 38 7.08 -3.51 4.63
N SER A 39 8.26 -3.15 5.13
CA SER A 39 9.29 -2.54 4.28
C SER A 39 10.09 -3.55 3.47
N ASN A 40 10.13 -4.81 3.91
CA ASN A 40 10.82 -5.91 3.21
C ASN A 40 12.24 -5.51 2.78
N GLU A 41 13.02 -5.01 3.73
CA GLU A 41 14.33 -4.46 3.45
C GLU A 41 15.35 -5.55 3.12
N GLN A 42 16.29 -5.22 2.23
CA GLN A 42 17.47 -6.02 1.97
C GLN A 42 18.61 -5.46 2.81
N ASN A 43 19.12 -6.29 3.71
CA ASN A 43 20.21 -5.91 4.60
C ASN A 43 21.45 -6.70 4.23
N GLN A 44 22.57 -5.98 4.01
CA GLN A 44 23.88 -6.57 3.79
C GLN A 44 24.71 -6.46 5.05
N GLN A 45 25.38 -7.54 5.42
CA GLN A 45 26.17 -7.60 6.63
C GLN A 45 27.64 -7.83 6.28
N TYR A 46 28.50 -6.99 6.82
CA TYR A 46 29.94 -7.03 6.55
C TYR A 46 30.72 -7.14 7.85
N TYR A 47 31.85 -7.84 7.79
CA TYR A 47 32.79 -7.94 8.90
C TYR A 47 34.11 -7.33 8.45
N PHE A 48 34.49 -6.20 9.04
CA PHE A 48 35.72 -5.49 8.68
C PHE A 48 36.83 -5.78 9.70
N LEU A 49 38.09 -5.69 9.23
CA LEU A 49 39.26 -5.94 10.07
C LEU A 49 39.27 -5.04 11.32
N CYS A 50 38.86 -3.79 11.18
CA CYS A 50 38.82 -2.84 12.27
C CYS A 50 37.57 -2.96 13.14
N GLY A 51 36.67 -3.87 12.85
CA GLY A 51 35.42 -4.04 13.57
C GLY A 51 35.48 -4.89 14.83
N ASN A 52 36.65 -5.45 15.13
CA ASN A 52 36.87 -6.29 16.33
C ASN A 52 35.90 -7.45 16.44
N GLY A 53 35.50 -8.03 15.29
CA GLY A 53 34.58 -9.16 15.25
C GLY A 53 33.10 -8.80 15.25
N PHE A 54 32.78 -7.50 15.22
CA PHE A 54 31.39 -7.05 15.13
C PHE A 54 30.99 -6.70 13.71
N ALA A 55 29.74 -7.01 13.38
CA ALA A 55 29.20 -6.81 12.04
C ALA A 55 28.84 -5.35 11.80
N HIS A 56 29.00 -4.93 10.55
CA HIS A 56 28.46 -3.68 10.03
C HIS A 56 27.31 -4.01 9.09
N ASN A 57 26.16 -3.40 9.27
CA ASN A 57 24.97 -3.66 8.49
C ASN A 57 24.59 -2.44 7.63
N GLU A 58 24.21 -2.73 6.39
CA GLU A 58 23.71 -1.69 5.48
C GLU A 58 22.42 -2.18 4.83
N VAL A 59 21.40 -1.32 4.82
CA VAL A 59 20.16 -1.58 4.10
C VAL A 59 20.36 -1.11 2.66
N THR A 60 20.43 -2.06 1.73
CA THR A 60 20.76 -1.79 0.33
C THR A 60 19.53 -1.68 -0.57
N GLY A 61 18.37 -2.06 -0.08
CA GLY A 61 17.15 -1.97 -0.86
C GLY A 61 15.92 -2.21 0.01
N ALA A 62 14.77 -1.92 -0.55
CA ALA A 62 13.51 -2.16 0.12
C ALA A 62 12.42 -2.46 -0.92
N ALA A 63 11.44 -3.29 -0.53
CA ALA A 63 10.28 -3.62 -1.35
C ALA A 63 9.02 -3.39 -0.51
N PRO A 64 8.64 -2.13 -0.25
CA PRO A 64 7.53 -1.84 0.64
C PRO A 64 6.21 -2.40 0.12
N ALA A 65 5.40 -2.88 1.04
CA ALA A 65 4.06 -3.38 0.73
C ALA A 65 3.09 -2.99 1.84
N LEU A 66 1.86 -2.69 1.44
CA LEU A 66 0.79 -2.33 2.35
C LEU A 66 -0.31 -3.38 2.23
N THR A 67 -0.60 -4.09 3.31
CA THR A 67 -1.65 -5.09 3.35
C THR A 67 -2.89 -4.50 4.01
N ILE A 68 -4.01 -4.58 3.32
CA ILE A 68 -5.28 -4.03 3.77
C ILE A 68 -6.29 -5.15 3.85
N SER A 69 -7.04 -5.23 4.94
CA SER A 69 -8.08 -6.23 5.10
C SER A 69 -9.31 -5.65 5.79
N GLY A 70 -10.44 -6.25 5.53
CA GLY A 70 -11.70 -5.82 6.11
C GLY A 70 -12.88 -6.54 5.48
N ARG A 71 -13.97 -5.81 5.30
CA ARG A 71 -15.22 -6.34 4.76
C ARG A 71 -15.52 -5.70 3.41
N ARG A 72 -16.06 -6.51 2.52
CA ARG A 72 -16.41 -6.04 1.17
C ARG A 72 -17.66 -5.15 1.23
N ILE A 73 -17.53 -3.92 0.78
CA ILE A 73 -18.66 -2.98 0.66
C ILE A 73 -18.80 -2.57 -0.80
N LYS A 74 -19.83 -3.07 -1.44
CA LYS A 74 -20.12 -2.73 -2.82
C LYS A 74 -20.65 -1.29 -2.89
N GLY A 75 -20.22 -0.56 -3.89
CA GLY A 75 -20.60 0.84 -4.07
C GLY A 75 -19.58 1.84 -3.55
N ASP A 76 -18.57 1.38 -2.80
CA ASP A 76 -17.45 2.23 -2.41
C ASP A 76 -16.46 2.31 -3.57
N ALA A 77 -16.20 3.52 -4.07
CA ALA A 77 -15.41 3.72 -5.30
C ALA A 77 -14.03 3.07 -5.22
N ALA A 78 -13.34 3.22 -4.09
CA ALA A 78 -12.00 2.65 -3.92
C ALA A 78 -12.03 1.12 -3.90
N GLN A 79 -12.94 0.53 -3.12
CA GLN A 79 -13.08 -0.93 -3.08
C GLN A 79 -13.52 -1.51 -4.43
N ASP A 80 -14.45 -0.83 -5.10
CA ASP A 80 -14.92 -1.29 -6.42
C ASP A 80 -13.81 -1.27 -7.45
N TYR A 81 -12.95 -0.25 -7.40
CA TYR A 81 -11.78 -0.18 -8.29
C TYR A 81 -10.82 -1.33 -8.03
N VAL A 82 -10.47 -1.58 -6.77
CA VAL A 82 -9.59 -2.69 -6.39
C VAL A 82 -10.20 -4.03 -6.79
N ALA A 83 -11.50 -4.20 -6.54
CA ALA A 83 -12.20 -5.43 -6.89
C ALA A 83 -12.18 -5.71 -8.40
N SER A 84 -12.25 -4.67 -9.22
CA SER A 84 -12.21 -4.80 -10.68
C SER A 84 -10.88 -5.36 -11.18
N LYS A 85 -9.83 -5.30 -10.37
CA LYS A 85 -8.49 -5.79 -10.72
C LYS A 85 -8.23 -7.23 -10.29
N GLN A 86 -9.20 -7.91 -9.69
CA GLN A 86 -9.00 -9.25 -9.11
C GLN A 86 -8.47 -10.28 -10.12
N PHE A 87 -8.94 -10.22 -11.36
CA PHE A 87 -8.52 -11.16 -12.41
C PHE A 87 -7.74 -10.48 -13.53
N ALA A 88 -7.40 -9.20 -13.37
CA ALA A 88 -6.57 -8.49 -14.33
C ALA A 88 -5.11 -8.95 -14.21
N LEU A 89 -4.35 -8.79 -15.27
CA LEU A 89 -2.95 -9.20 -15.32
C LEU A 89 -2.08 -8.06 -15.85
N GLY A 90 -0.81 -8.10 -15.45
CA GLY A 90 0.20 -7.18 -15.97
C GLY A 90 -0.05 -5.73 -15.57
N THR A 91 0.11 -4.83 -16.52
CA THR A 91 0.03 -3.39 -16.26
C THR A 91 -1.35 -2.90 -15.86
N ASP A 92 -2.38 -3.71 -16.07
CA ASP A 92 -3.75 -3.36 -15.66
C ASP A 92 -3.87 -3.25 -14.13
N ARG A 93 -2.94 -3.83 -13.38
CA ARG A 93 -2.92 -3.74 -11.93
C ARG A 93 -2.11 -2.55 -11.41
N ASN A 94 -1.47 -1.81 -12.28
CA ASN A 94 -0.66 -0.67 -11.89
C ASN A 94 -1.52 0.55 -11.61
N THR A 95 -1.20 1.23 -10.53
CA THR A 95 -1.93 2.42 -10.10
C THR A 95 -0.98 3.31 -9.29
N SER A 96 -1.54 4.26 -8.58
CA SER A 96 -0.80 5.10 -7.64
C SER A 96 -1.49 5.04 -6.29
N VAL A 97 -0.73 5.11 -5.23
CA VAL A 97 -1.26 5.15 -3.88
C VAL A 97 -0.81 6.43 -3.18
N LYS A 98 -1.71 7.01 -2.40
CA LYS A 98 -1.40 8.15 -1.54
C LYS A 98 -1.77 7.79 -0.12
N ILE A 99 -0.82 7.92 0.79
CA ILE A 99 -1.01 7.64 2.21
C ILE A 99 -0.76 8.92 2.98
N VAL A 100 -1.72 9.34 3.78
CA VAL A 100 -1.56 10.47 4.69
C VAL A 100 -1.52 9.89 6.10
N THR A 101 -0.37 9.95 6.74
CA THR A 101 -0.20 9.38 8.07
C THR A 101 -0.71 10.32 9.14
N ALA A 102 -1.05 9.76 10.30
CA ALA A 102 -1.49 10.54 11.45
C ALA A 102 -0.42 11.51 11.96
N GLU A 103 0.84 11.29 11.59
CA GLU A 103 1.96 12.14 11.95
C GLU A 103 2.10 13.37 11.05
N GLY A 104 1.30 13.49 10.00
CA GLY A 104 1.35 14.61 9.08
C GLY A 104 2.26 14.41 7.88
N LYS A 105 2.57 13.17 7.54
CA LYS A 105 3.35 12.82 6.34
C LYS A 105 2.44 12.37 5.22
N GLN A 106 2.73 12.83 4.02
CA GLN A 106 2.04 12.36 2.81
C GLN A 106 3.02 11.56 1.97
N ILE A 107 2.66 10.33 1.67
CA ILE A 107 3.47 9.40 0.89
C ILE A 107 2.73 9.12 -0.42
N ILE A 108 3.35 9.44 -1.53
CA ILE A 108 2.81 9.17 -2.86
C ILE A 108 3.80 8.27 -3.60
N CYS A 109 3.30 7.19 -4.16
CA CYS A 109 4.14 6.23 -4.87
C CYS A 109 3.32 5.52 -5.94
N ASP A 110 3.97 5.16 -7.04
CA ASP A 110 3.38 4.23 -7.99
C ASP A 110 3.24 2.87 -7.31
N ALA A 111 2.19 2.16 -7.63
CA ALA A 111 1.86 0.93 -6.93
C ALA A 111 1.28 -0.12 -7.87
N THR A 112 1.33 -1.37 -7.41
CA THR A 112 0.69 -2.50 -8.08
C THR A 112 -0.23 -3.17 -7.06
N ILE A 113 -1.48 -3.39 -7.46
CA ILE A 113 -2.46 -4.06 -6.61
C ILE A 113 -2.30 -5.56 -6.77
N GLY A 114 -2.16 -6.29 -5.66
CA GLY A 114 -2.03 -7.74 -5.67
C GLY A 114 -2.93 -8.42 -4.65
N ASP A 115 -3.05 -9.72 -4.77
CA ASP A 115 -3.73 -10.59 -3.80
C ASP A 115 -5.13 -10.09 -3.43
N VAL A 116 -5.92 -9.72 -4.43
CA VAL A 116 -7.26 -9.16 -4.22
C VAL A 116 -8.24 -10.27 -3.86
N VAL A 117 -8.89 -10.13 -2.72
CA VAL A 117 -9.93 -11.03 -2.24
C VAL A 117 -11.21 -10.22 -2.03
N THR A 118 -12.30 -10.64 -2.67
CA THR A 118 -13.57 -9.92 -2.61
C THR A 118 -14.70 -10.72 -1.96
N PHE A 119 -14.42 -11.98 -1.63
CA PHE A 119 -15.41 -12.85 -1.01
C PHE A 119 -14.70 -13.92 -0.17
N GLY A 120 -15.40 -14.41 0.82
CA GLY A 120 -14.91 -15.48 1.69
C GLY A 120 -15.36 -15.29 3.12
N GLY A 121 -15.15 -16.31 3.93
CA GLY A 121 -15.51 -16.34 5.32
C GLY A 121 -16.48 -17.49 5.63
N ASN A 122 -17.02 -17.50 6.84
CA ASN A 122 -18.04 -18.46 7.21
C ASN A 122 -19.40 -18.08 6.60
N THR A 123 -20.30 -19.03 6.50
CA THR A 123 -21.57 -18.85 5.78
C THR A 123 -22.40 -17.66 6.30
N LEU A 124 -22.33 -17.37 7.58
CA LEU A 124 -23.08 -16.27 8.19
C LEU A 124 -22.32 -14.95 8.23
N ASP A 125 -21.06 -14.93 7.78
CA ASP A 125 -20.25 -13.73 7.78
C ASP A 125 -20.51 -12.85 6.55
N VAL A 126 -20.23 -11.56 6.70
CA VAL A 126 -20.13 -10.66 5.56
C VAL A 126 -18.86 -11.03 4.76
N ASN A 127 -18.93 -10.95 3.44
CA ASN A 127 -17.78 -11.25 2.60
C ASN A 127 -16.54 -10.44 3.02
N SER A 128 -15.40 -11.10 3.05
CA SER A 128 -14.13 -10.46 3.34
C SER A 128 -13.61 -9.68 2.13
N PHE A 129 -12.84 -8.63 2.42
CA PHE A 129 -12.12 -7.87 1.41
C PHE A 129 -10.67 -7.73 1.87
N SER A 130 -9.74 -8.04 1.00
CA SER A 130 -8.34 -7.80 1.28
C SER A 130 -7.57 -7.56 -0.01
N CYS A 131 -6.45 -6.86 0.11
CA CYS A 131 -5.52 -6.66 -0.99
C CYS A 131 -4.16 -6.30 -0.43
N VAL A 132 -3.14 -6.44 -1.29
CA VAL A 132 -1.79 -5.98 -1.00
C VAL A 132 -1.43 -4.94 -2.03
N ILE A 133 -0.95 -3.79 -1.57
CA ILE A 133 -0.48 -2.72 -2.44
C ILE A 133 1.04 -2.73 -2.39
N TYR A 134 1.66 -3.13 -3.50
CA TYR A 134 3.12 -3.14 -3.63
C TYR A 134 3.57 -1.79 -4.16
N LEU A 135 4.44 -1.12 -3.43
CA LEU A 135 4.97 0.18 -3.85
C LEU A 135 6.09 -0.02 -4.87
N ASN A 136 6.02 0.70 -5.98
CA ASN A 136 6.98 0.60 -7.08
C ASN A 136 7.88 1.84 -7.11
N GLY A 137 9.17 1.62 -6.99
CA GLY A 137 10.13 2.71 -7.00
C GLY A 137 10.20 3.48 -5.68
N GLU A 138 10.87 4.61 -5.70
CA GLU A 138 11.07 5.43 -4.50
C GLU A 138 9.83 6.26 -4.20
N PRO A 139 9.27 6.15 -2.99
CA PRO A 139 8.13 6.98 -2.59
C PRO A 139 8.52 8.44 -2.43
N THR A 140 7.61 9.34 -2.79
CA THR A 140 7.74 10.76 -2.49
C THR A 140 7.07 11.06 -1.16
N VAL A 141 7.86 11.51 -0.20
CA VAL A 141 7.38 11.81 1.15
C VAL A 141 7.44 13.31 1.38
N THR A 142 6.31 13.89 1.75
CA THR A 142 6.20 15.33 2.05
C THR A 142 5.48 15.54 3.37
N ASP A 143 5.71 16.69 3.99
CA ASP A 143 4.98 17.08 5.20
C ASP A 143 3.66 17.73 4.82
N VAL A 144 2.59 17.34 5.53
CA VAL A 144 1.24 17.88 5.34
C VAL A 144 0.78 18.45 6.68
N THR A 145 1.00 19.71 6.91
CA THR A 145 0.58 20.36 8.14
C THR A 145 -0.16 21.66 7.84
#